data_119b9ef7ca3fa43a8ac2c1d2624fa2be
#
_entry.id   119b9ef7ca3fa43a8ac2c1d2624fa2be
#
_cell.length_a   1.000
_cell.length_b   1.000
_cell.length_c   1.000
_cell.angle_alpha   90.00
_cell.angle_beta   90.00
_cell.angle_gamma   90.00
#
_symmetry.space_group_name_H-M   'P 1'
#
loop_
_entity.id
_entity.type
_entity.pdbx_description
1 polymer ?
#
loop_
_entity_poly.entity_id
_entity_poly.type
_entity_poly.pdbx_seq_one_letter_code
_entity_poly.pdbx_strand_id
1 'polypeptide(L)'
;MKKSLILAAVVLMSAGCFAQKNPMVKKAKSLMNSETPDFRAARDAVEEALQAEPTAENYYWAGMVGYKEVQRELYNQMMGQGVDAAAEGAACEESYKYWIKADELAQVPVLDKKGNQVPTDPKMRGKLSKYMLEYYQNQELVKYGIHLNETRDYAGAYNAFKMHTDIPDLTMMQDPKLQKEMPRDTTYMQYKYYAAIFAVQAEMHAEAIEILEQLKNGEYEAIAVNQFLYQEYLALKDTVHFVATLQDAVSRFPQEPWFLQNLINFYIFSGQEQTAINYLATAIEREPNVAQYHLIKGNLDENQGNYDVALAEFDKALSLDPAMADAMAGKGRVYYNQAVKLNEAAASISDNKEYKKALDEMNEVFRKSLPFFEKAHEMAPEDRSYLQTLKALYYRFGMDDKYNEVNEKLNNL
;
A
#
# COMPACT_ATOMS: atom_id res chain seq x y z
N MET A 1 -21.03 -6.25 -30.94
CA MET A 1 -20.71 -5.34 -32.02
C MET A 1 -21.68 -4.15 -31.98
N LYS A 2 -21.28 -3.04 -31.36
CA LYS A 2 -21.88 -1.71 -31.60
C LYS A 2 -20.74 -0.71 -31.52
N LYS A 3 -20.30 -0.24 -32.69
CA LYS A 3 -19.32 0.83 -32.85
C LYS A 3 -20.03 2.14 -32.48
N SER A 4 -19.63 2.77 -31.37
CA SER A 4 -19.99 4.16 -31.08
C SER A 4 -19.10 5.06 -31.91
N LEU A 5 -19.70 5.66 -32.96
CA LEU A 5 -19.10 6.77 -33.67
C LEU A 5 -19.11 7.99 -32.75
N ILE A 6 -17.92 8.40 -32.30
CA ILE A 6 -17.72 9.73 -31.73
C ILE A 6 -17.64 10.69 -32.93
N LEU A 7 -18.69 11.45 -33.12
CA LEU A 7 -18.77 12.52 -34.10
C LEU A 7 -17.88 13.67 -33.61
N ALA A 8 -16.66 13.77 -34.11
CA ALA A 8 -15.82 14.97 -33.95
C ALA A 8 -16.47 16.11 -34.71
N ALA A 9 -17.08 17.05 -33.98
CA ALA A 9 -17.52 18.31 -34.56
C ALA A 9 -16.28 19.11 -34.97
N VAL A 10 -15.89 19.02 -36.22
CA VAL A 10 -14.91 19.92 -36.83
C VAL A 10 -15.58 21.29 -36.97
N VAL A 11 -15.32 22.18 -36.02
CA VAL A 11 -15.61 23.60 -36.18
C VAL A 11 -14.61 24.14 -37.18
N LEU A 12 -15.05 24.30 -38.44
CA LEU A 12 -14.37 25.04 -39.45
C LEU A 12 -14.36 26.53 -39.05
N MET A 13 -13.38 26.93 -38.23
CA MET A 13 -13.09 28.36 -38.12
C MET A 13 -12.20 28.75 -39.31
N SER A 14 -12.74 29.59 -40.15
CA SER A 14 -12.08 30.22 -41.29
C SER A 14 -10.77 30.89 -40.86
N ALA A 15 -9.65 30.45 -41.46
CA ALA A 15 -8.36 31.11 -41.36
C ALA A 15 -8.49 32.53 -41.95
N GLY A 16 -8.57 33.56 -41.08
CA GLY A 16 -8.67 34.93 -41.52
C GLY A 16 -8.89 35.99 -40.46
N CYS A 17 -8.64 35.71 -39.18
CA CYS A 17 -8.50 36.76 -38.16
C CYS A 17 -7.07 36.85 -37.70
N PHE A 18 -6.39 37.95 -37.94
CA PHE A 18 -5.23 38.38 -37.15
C PHE A 18 -5.71 38.38 -35.69
N ALA A 19 -5.21 37.48 -34.90
CA ALA A 19 -5.60 37.36 -33.50
C ALA A 19 -5.34 38.69 -32.81
N GLN A 20 -6.39 39.47 -32.60
CA GLN A 20 -6.35 40.67 -31.76
C GLN A 20 -6.04 40.13 -30.36
N LYS A 21 -4.86 40.48 -29.81
CA LYS A 21 -4.42 40.00 -28.49
C LYS A 21 -5.52 40.25 -27.49
N ASN A 22 -6.01 39.18 -26.84
CA ASN A 22 -7.12 39.25 -25.91
C ASN A 22 -6.86 40.36 -24.87
N PRO A 23 -7.74 41.36 -24.71
CA PRO A 23 -7.50 42.51 -23.82
C PRO A 23 -7.33 42.09 -22.37
N MET A 24 -7.98 41.00 -21.92
CA MET A 24 -7.86 40.48 -20.57
C MET A 24 -6.48 39.86 -20.34
N VAL A 25 -5.92 39.14 -21.30
CA VAL A 25 -4.52 38.68 -21.26
C VAL A 25 -3.55 39.86 -21.21
N LYS A 26 -3.80 40.97 -21.93
CA LYS A 26 -2.97 42.18 -21.82
C LYS A 26 -3.05 42.80 -20.42
N LYS A 27 -4.26 42.83 -19.83
CA LYS A 27 -4.48 43.31 -18.45
C LYS A 27 -3.72 42.41 -17.45
N ALA A 28 -3.82 41.08 -17.54
CA ALA A 28 -3.10 40.16 -16.67
C ALA A 28 -1.58 40.36 -16.76
N LYS A 29 -1.03 40.50 -17.99
CA LYS A 29 0.39 40.78 -18.20
C LYS A 29 0.85 42.07 -17.50
N SER A 30 0.05 43.12 -17.52
CA SER A 30 0.36 44.38 -16.83
C SER A 30 0.37 44.21 -15.33
N LEU A 31 -0.61 43.48 -14.78
CA LEU A 31 -0.74 43.23 -13.34
C LEU A 31 0.40 42.37 -12.78
N MET A 32 0.74 41.25 -13.45
CA MET A 32 1.79 40.36 -12.95
C MET A 32 3.22 40.90 -13.11
N ASN A 33 3.46 41.87 -13.95
CA ASN A 33 4.78 42.46 -14.19
C ASN A 33 4.94 43.89 -13.66
N SER A 34 4.01 44.36 -12.84
CA SER A 34 4.12 45.67 -12.15
C SER A 34 5.16 45.63 -11.03
N GLU A 35 5.59 46.80 -10.53
CA GLU A 35 6.49 46.86 -9.38
C GLU A 35 5.87 46.21 -8.12
N THR A 36 4.55 46.34 -7.99
CA THR A 36 3.73 45.70 -6.97
C THR A 36 2.73 44.75 -7.67
N PRO A 37 3.11 43.50 -7.97
CA PRO A 37 2.26 42.58 -8.70
C PRO A 37 0.95 42.24 -7.95
N ASP A 38 -0.16 42.25 -8.67
CA ASP A 38 -1.46 41.80 -8.18
C ASP A 38 -1.82 40.47 -8.91
N PHE A 39 -1.35 39.38 -8.33
CA PHE A 39 -1.57 38.04 -8.91
C PHE A 39 -3.04 37.60 -8.86
N ARG A 40 -3.81 38.07 -7.86
CA ARG A 40 -5.23 37.77 -7.77
C ARG A 40 -5.99 38.41 -8.93
N ALA A 41 -5.81 39.75 -9.13
CA ALA A 41 -6.45 40.42 -10.26
C ALA A 41 -5.92 39.92 -11.62
N ALA A 42 -4.68 39.44 -11.67
CA ALA A 42 -4.14 38.81 -12.88
C ALA A 42 -4.84 37.45 -13.18
N ARG A 43 -5.12 36.62 -12.16
CA ARG A 43 -5.93 35.39 -12.29
C ARG A 43 -7.33 35.70 -12.78
N ASP A 44 -8.03 36.62 -12.13
CA ASP A 44 -9.39 37.01 -12.56
C ASP A 44 -9.42 37.40 -14.04
N ALA A 45 -8.40 38.13 -14.51
CA ALA A 45 -8.33 38.56 -15.90
C ALA A 45 -8.04 37.39 -16.88
N VAL A 46 -7.17 36.42 -16.53
CA VAL A 46 -6.95 35.26 -17.42
C VAL A 46 -8.12 34.29 -17.39
N GLU A 47 -8.83 34.14 -16.28
CA GLU A 47 -10.05 33.35 -16.20
C GLU A 47 -11.16 33.93 -17.09
N GLU A 48 -11.35 35.26 -17.09
CA GLU A 48 -12.27 35.93 -18.03
C GLU A 48 -11.84 35.69 -19.48
N ALA A 49 -10.54 35.70 -19.77
CA ALA A 49 -10.04 35.37 -21.10
C ALA A 49 -10.31 33.94 -21.50
N LEU A 50 -10.18 32.98 -20.56
CA LEU A 50 -10.44 31.57 -20.80
C LEU A 50 -11.92 31.26 -20.96
N GLN A 51 -12.80 31.95 -20.22
CA GLN A 51 -14.26 31.84 -20.40
C GLN A 51 -14.72 32.34 -21.77
N ALA A 52 -14.11 33.40 -22.27
CA ALA A 52 -14.39 33.95 -23.58
C ALA A 52 -13.83 33.07 -24.71
N GLU A 53 -12.58 32.66 -24.62
CA GLU A 53 -11.86 31.88 -25.63
C GLU A 53 -10.83 30.93 -24.98
N PRO A 54 -11.10 29.62 -24.81
CA PRO A 54 -10.19 28.64 -24.21
C PRO A 54 -9.09 28.22 -25.21
N THR A 55 -8.19 29.15 -25.56
CA THR A 55 -7.10 28.92 -26.52
C THR A 55 -5.79 28.51 -25.85
N ALA A 56 -4.86 27.90 -26.58
CA ALA A 56 -3.52 27.55 -26.10
C ALA A 56 -2.78 28.77 -25.55
N GLU A 57 -2.92 29.97 -26.21
CA GLU A 57 -2.31 31.21 -25.76
C GLU A 57 -2.89 31.68 -24.41
N ASN A 58 -4.21 31.61 -24.23
CA ASN A 58 -4.84 32.03 -22.99
C ASN A 58 -4.47 31.10 -21.83
N TYR A 59 -4.43 29.77 -22.05
CA TYR A 59 -3.91 28.81 -21.06
C TYR A 59 -2.43 29.02 -20.74
N TYR A 60 -1.59 29.32 -21.75
CA TYR A 60 -0.20 29.68 -21.53
C TYR A 60 -0.07 30.87 -20.56
N TRP A 61 -0.85 31.95 -20.79
CA TRP A 61 -0.78 33.12 -19.93
C TRP A 61 -1.40 32.90 -18.56
N ALA A 62 -2.38 32.02 -18.43
CA ALA A 62 -2.89 31.60 -17.13
C ALA A 62 -1.79 30.92 -16.30
N GLY A 63 -1.07 29.96 -16.88
CA GLY A 63 0.08 29.35 -16.20
C GLY A 63 1.20 30.33 -15.92
N MET A 64 1.39 31.37 -16.75
CA MET A 64 2.39 32.42 -16.49
C MET A 64 2.09 33.28 -15.27
N VAL A 65 0.82 33.41 -14.85
CA VAL A 65 0.48 34.11 -13.60
C VAL A 65 1.07 33.40 -12.39
N GLY A 66 0.80 32.10 -12.24
CA GLY A 66 1.34 31.29 -11.15
C GLY A 66 2.88 31.22 -11.20
N TYR A 67 3.46 31.02 -12.39
CA TYR A 67 4.92 31.03 -12.54
C TYR A 67 5.56 32.35 -12.04
N LYS A 68 4.96 33.50 -12.36
CA LYS A 68 5.45 34.80 -11.89
C LYS A 68 5.31 34.98 -10.38
N GLU A 69 4.28 34.40 -9.80
CA GLU A 69 4.10 34.39 -8.34
C GLU A 69 5.18 33.54 -7.67
N VAL A 70 5.43 32.31 -8.15
CA VAL A 70 6.54 31.46 -7.69
C VAL A 70 7.88 32.22 -7.77
N GLN A 71 8.17 32.87 -8.91
CA GLN A 71 9.40 33.67 -9.07
C GLN A 71 9.47 34.84 -8.07
N ARG A 72 8.35 35.43 -7.68
CA ARG A 72 8.29 36.50 -6.69
C ARG A 72 8.57 35.97 -5.29
N GLU A 73 7.99 34.81 -4.93
CA GLU A 73 8.25 34.18 -3.63
C GLU A 73 9.71 33.73 -3.49
N LEU A 74 10.29 33.15 -4.53
CA LEU A 74 11.72 32.85 -4.57
C LEU A 74 12.59 34.07 -4.39
N TYR A 75 12.23 35.18 -5.02
CA TYR A 75 12.93 36.47 -4.80
C TYR A 75 12.79 36.95 -3.36
N ASN A 76 11.59 36.89 -2.76
CA ASN A 76 11.34 37.24 -1.37
C ASN A 76 12.20 36.40 -0.43
N GLN A 77 12.30 35.12 -0.67
CA GLN A 77 13.13 34.16 0.08
C GLN A 77 14.61 34.56 0.01
N MET A 78 15.13 34.89 -1.18
CA MET A 78 16.52 35.35 -1.36
C MET A 78 16.81 36.67 -0.62
N MET A 79 15.81 37.53 -0.46
CA MET A 79 15.90 38.80 0.27
C MET A 79 15.69 38.62 1.78
N GLY A 80 15.54 37.37 2.29
CA GLY A 80 15.30 37.09 3.70
C GLY A 80 13.92 37.48 4.20
N GLN A 81 12.95 37.65 3.30
CA GLN A 81 11.54 37.89 3.63
C GLN A 81 10.80 36.58 3.86
N GLY A 82 9.70 36.62 4.61
CA GLY A 82 8.86 35.46 4.80
C GLY A 82 8.25 35.01 3.48
N VAL A 83 8.17 33.69 3.30
CA VAL A 83 7.55 33.01 2.12
C VAL A 83 6.27 32.34 2.56
N ASP A 84 5.22 32.50 1.77
CA ASP A 84 4.00 31.69 1.89
C ASP A 84 4.14 30.43 1.04
N ALA A 85 4.67 29.36 1.66
CA ALA A 85 4.89 28.09 0.99
C ALA A 85 3.59 27.46 0.43
N ALA A 86 2.44 27.74 1.06
CA ALA A 86 1.16 27.26 0.55
C ALA A 86 0.76 27.99 -0.73
N ALA A 87 0.89 29.33 -0.75
CA ALA A 87 0.58 30.15 -1.92
C ALA A 87 1.55 29.85 -3.07
N GLU A 88 2.86 29.76 -2.79
CA GLU A 88 3.90 29.39 -3.77
C GLU A 88 3.60 28.04 -4.41
N GLY A 89 3.34 27.01 -3.59
CA GLY A 89 3.06 25.67 -4.08
C GLY A 89 1.77 25.58 -4.88
N ALA A 90 0.70 26.23 -4.44
CA ALA A 90 -0.57 26.29 -5.17
C ALA A 90 -0.39 27.01 -6.53
N ALA A 91 0.40 28.06 -6.60
CA ALA A 91 0.74 28.76 -7.85
C ALA A 91 1.55 27.87 -8.80
N CYS A 92 2.46 27.05 -8.28
CA CYS A 92 3.21 26.08 -9.06
C CYS A 92 2.29 25.01 -9.66
N GLU A 93 1.41 24.42 -8.86
CA GLU A 93 0.42 23.43 -9.28
C GLU A 93 -0.54 23.98 -10.34
N GLU A 94 -1.01 25.23 -10.16
CA GLU A 94 -1.85 25.95 -11.11
C GLU A 94 -1.16 26.08 -12.47
N SER A 95 0.11 26.55 -12.46
CA SER A 95 0.93 26.70 -13.66
C SER A 95 1.10 25.36 -14.41
N TYR A 96 1.42 24.31 -13.67
CA TYR A 96 1.55 22.96 -14.22
C TYR A 96 0.29 22.53 -14.98
N LYS A 97 -0.88 22.67 -14.36
CA LYS A 97 -2.16 22.27 -14.95
C LYS A 97 -2.50 23.09 -16.22
N TYR A 98 -2.34 24.38 -16.16
CA TYR A 98 -2.61 25.25 -17.29
C TYR A 98 -1.65 25.00 -18.46
N TRP A 99 -0.38 24.72 -18.21
CA TRP A 99 0.58 24.49 -19.26
C TRP A 99 0.39 23.14 -19.97
N ILE A 100 -0.04 22.10 -19.26
CA ILE A 100 -0.46 20.86 -19.90
C ILE A 100 -1.60 21.16 -20.88
N LYS A 101 -2.61 21.91 -20.44
CA LYS A 101 -3.74 22.24 -21.29
C LYS A 101 -3.36 23.12 -22.48
N ALA A 102 -2.42 24.04 -22.28
CA ALA A 102 -1.86 24.85 -23.35
C ALA A 102 -1.13 23.99 -24.41
N ASP A 103 -0.33 22.99 -23.99
CA ASP A 103 0.34 22.07 -24.92
C ASP A 103 -0.67 21.22 -25.70
N GLU A 104 -1.66 20.63 -25.02
CA GLU A 104 -2.72 19.86 -25.67
C GLU A 104 -3.38 20.64 -26.81
N LEU A 105 -3.82 21.86 -26.55
CA LEU A 105 -4.49 22.71 -27.53
C LEU A 105 -3.56 23.18 -28.63
N ALA A 106 -2.29 23.48 -28.31
CA ALA A 106 -1.28 23.88 -29.28
C ALA A 106 -0.93 22.77 -30.28
N GLN A 107 -1.09 21.50 -29.89
CA GLN A 107 -0.82 20.35 -30.74
C GLN A 107 -2.02 19.90 -31.58
N VAL A 108 -3.21 20.49 -31.43
CA VAL A 108 -4.35 20.19 -32.29
C VAL A 108 -3.96 20.45 -33.74
N PRO A 109 -4.11 19.45 -34.64
CA PRO A 109 -3.67 19.58 -36.02
C PRO A 109 -4.54 20.53 -36.83
N VAL A 110 -3.91 21.41 -37.59
CA VAL A 110 -4.55 22.28 -38.60
C VAL A 110 -3.85 22.09 -39.94
N LEU A 111 -4.52 22.46 -41.03
CA LEU A 111 -3.92 22.43 -42.36
C LEU A 111 -3.10 23.71 -42.60
N ASP A 112 -1.85 23.57 -43.00
CA ASP A 112 -1.03 24.68 -43.45
C ASP A 112 -1.45 25.15 -44.85
N LYS A 113 -0.83 26.21 -45.36
CA LYS A 113 -1.11 26.75 -46.70
C LYS A 113 -0.82 25.77 -47.84
N LYS A 114 -0.10 24.67 -47.58
CA LYS A 114 0.26 23.62 -48.55
C LYS A 114 -0.64 22.39 -48.37
N GLY A 115 -1.60 22.40 -47.46
CA GLY A 115 -2.50 21.30 -47.15
C GLY A 115 -1.89 20.21 -46.22
N ASN A 116 -0.73 20.46 -45.58
CA ASN A 116 -0.14 19.55 -44.64
C ASN A 116 -0.75 19.73 -43.25
N GLN A 117 -0.90 18.64 -42.53
CA GLN A 117 -1.28 18.71 -41.10
C GLN A 117 -0.08 19.19 -40.27
N VAL A 118 -0.28 20.28 -39.52
CA VAL A 118 0.71 20.86 -38.61
C VAL A 118 0.04 21.22 -37.30
N PRO A 119 0.77 21.27 -36.16
CA PRO A 119 0.23 21.78 -34.88
C PRO A 119 -0.28 23.22 -35.02
N THR A 120 -1.32 23.58 -34.28
CA THR A 120 -1.89 24.94 -34.24
C THR A 120 -0.84 25.98 -33.81
N ASP A 121 -0.03 25.67 -32.79
CA ASP A 121 1.15 26.48 -32.40
C ASP A 121 2.37 25.58 -32.17
N PRO A 122 3.18 25.33 -33.23
CA PRO A 122 4.38 24.49 -33.11
C PRO A 122 5.44 25.00 -32.12
N LYS A 123 5.40 26.30 -31.80
CA LYS A 123 6.41 26.92 -30.92
C LYS A 123 6.01 26.84 -29.44
N MET A 124 4.75 26.58 -29.12
CA MET A 124 4.24 26.56 -27.76
C MET A 124 4.96 25.49 -26.93
N ARG A 125 5.06 24.28 -27.44
CA ARG A 125 5.72 23.15 -26.77
C ARG A 125 7.15 23.49 -26.31
N GLY A 126 7.95 24.10 -27.18
CA GLY A 126 9.33 24.50 -26.83
C GLY A 126 9.43 25.63 -25.80
N LYS A 127 8.36 26.43 -25.61
CA LYS A 127 8.29 27.42 -24.53
C LYS A 127 7.92 26.75 -23.21
N LEU A 128 6.90 25.91 -23.25
CA LEU A 128 6.36 25.23 -22.06
C LEU A 128 7.37 24.25 -21.46
N SER A 129 8.07 23.49 -22.29
CA SER A 129 9.06 22.52 -21.83
C SER A 129 10.21 23.14 -21.05
N LYS A 130 10.56 24.41 -21.30
CA LYS A 130 11.56 25.12 -20.51
C LYS A 130 11.10 25.37 -19.07
N TYR A 131 9.87 25.82 -18.89
CA TYR A 131 9.31 26.08 -17.55
C TYR A 131 9.05 24.79 -16.79
N MET A 132 8.59 23.73 -17.47
CA MET A 132 8.44 22.41 -16.87
C MET A 132 9.78 21.83 -16.43
N LEU A 133 10.84 21.98 -17.22
CA LEU A 133 12.18 21.57 -16.84
C LEU A 133 12.68 22.35 -15.61
N GLU A 134 12.44 23.65 -15.58
CA GLU A 134 12.80 24.50 -14.43
C GLU A 134 12.09 24.05 -13.16
N TYR A 135 10.77 23.79 -13.22
CA TYR A 135 10.02 23.24 -12.09
C TYR A 135 10.54 21.87 -11.63
N TYR A 136 10.91 21.01 -12.56
CA TYR A 136 11.51 19.72 -12.26
C TYR A 136 12.85 19.87 -11.53
N GLN A 137 13.77 20.66 -12.09
CA GLN A 137 15.12 20.86 -11.57
C GLN A 137 15.11 21.59 -10.20
N ASN A 138 14.23 22.55 -10.02
CA ASN A 138 14.09 23.29 -8.76
C ASN A 138 13.25 22.55 -7.73
N GLN A 139 12.60 21.43 -8.10
CA GLN A 139 11.78 20.59 -7.23
C GLN A 139 10.61 21.34 -6.57
N GLU A 140 10.01 22.32 -7.26
CA GLU A 140 8.98 23.18 -6.68
C GLU A 140 7.75 22.40 -6.21
N LEU A 141 7.30 21.41 -7.01
CA LEU A 141 6.19 20.54 -6.62
C LEU A 141 6.54 19.61 -5.45
N VAL A 142 7.83 19.19 -5.35
CA VAL A 142 8.29 18.37 -4.20
C VAL A 142 8.26 19.18 -2.91
N LYS A 143 8.76 20.41 -2.93
CA LYS A 143 8.70 21.33 -1.78
C LYS A 143 7.26 21.53 -1.32
N TYR A 144 6.35 21.75 -2.27
CA TYR A 144 4.93 21.87 -1.98
C TYR A 144 4.36 20.61 -1.35
N GLY A 145 4.65 19.44 -1.92
CA GLY A 145 4.22 18.16 -1.35
C GLY A 145 4.73 17.91 0.06
N ILE A 146 5.96 18.33 0.38
CA ILE A 146 6.50 18.28 1.75
C ILE A 146 5.67 19.19 2.69
N HIS A 147 5.39 20.42 2.29
CA HIS A 147 4.55 21.34 3.06
C HIS A 147 3.14 20.77 3.31
N LEU A 148 2.52 20.17 2.30
CA LEU A 148 1.20 19.53 2.42
C LEU A 148 1.24 18.33 3.37
N ASN A 149 2.31 17.53 3.36
CA ASN A 149 2.50 16.45 4.32
C ASN A 149 2.63 16.96 5.76
N GLU A 150 3.35 18.07 6.00
CA GLU A 150 3.48 18.70 7.32
C GLU A 150 2.11 19.17 7.86
N THR A 151 1.23 19.62 6.98
CA THR A 151 -0.15 20.02 7.31
C THR A 151 -1.14 18.86 7.28
N ARG A 152 -0.68 17.62 6.99
CA ARG A 152 -1.46 16.39 6.89
C ARG A 152 -2.47 16.36 5.73
N ASP A 153 -2.26 17.16 4.71
CA ASP A 153 -2.96 17.03 3.43
C ASP A 153 -2.26 15.98 2.56
N TYR A 154 -2.47 14.71 2.91
CA TYR A 154 -1.82 13.60 2.21
C TYR A 154 -2.28 13.46 0.75
N ALA A 155 -3.54 13.78 0.46
CA ALA A 155 -4.05 13.74 -0.90
C ALA A 155 -3.40 14.84 -1.76
N GLY A 156 -3.24 16.04 -1.21
CA GLY A 156 -2.49 17.12 -1.84
C GLY A 156 -1.02 16.76 -2.02
N ALA A 157 -0.38 16.18 -1.00
CA ALA A 157 1.01 15.74 -1.06
C ALA A 157 1.21 14.67 -2.17
N TYR A 158 0.33 13.68 -2.25
CA TYR A 158 0.31 12.70 -3.35
C TYR A 158 0.28 13.40 -4.72
N ASN A 159 -0.68 14.31 -4.91
CA ASN A 159 -0.83 15.02 -6.19
C ASN A 159 0.44 15.79 -6.57
N ALA A 160 1.03 16.51 -5.62
CA ALA A 160 2.25 17.30 -5.87
C ALA A 160 3.45 16.42 -6.26
N PHE A 161 3.69 15.33 -5.52
CA PHE A 161 4.77 14.39 -5.85
C PHE A 161 4.50 13.66 -7.18
N LYS A 162 3.24 13.26 -7.43
CA LYS A 162 2.86 12.64 -8.70
C LYS A 162 3.08 13.59 -9.87
N MET A 163 2.64 14.85 -9.77
CA MET A 163 2.89 15.84 -10.82
C MET A 163 4.39 16.00 -11.10
N HIS A 164 5.23 16.05 -10.08
CA HIS A 164 6.68 16.12 -10.27
C HIS A 164 7.23 14.91 -11.01
N THR A 165 6.84 13.71 -10.59
CA THR A 165 7.31 12.46 -11.21
C THR A 165 6.71 12.19 -12.59
N ASP A 166 5.59 12.82 -12.93
CA ASP A 166 4.98 12.74 -14.26
C ASP A 166 5.64 13.68 -15.28
N ILE A 167 6.36 14.75 -14.85
CA ILE A 167 6.99 15.72 -15.76
C ILE A 167 7.84 15.03 -16.84
N PRO A 168 8.72 14.05 -16.54
CA PRO A 168 9.51 13.38 -17.56
C PRO A 168 8.69 12.62 -18.62
N ASP A 169 7.44 12.23 -18.27
CA ASP A 169 6.56 11.46 -19.15
C ASP A 169 5.61 12.33 -19.97
N LEU A 170 5.53 13.65 -19.68
CA LEU A 170 4.72 14.58 -20.46
C LEU A 170 5.14 14.62 -21.92
N THR A 171 4.15 14.70 -22.81
CA THR A 171 4.38 14.73 -24.27
C THR A 171 5.33 15.86 -24.69
N MET A 172 5.25 17.01 -24.02
CA MET A 172 6.12 18.15 -24.29
C MET A 172 7.58 17.94 -23.86
N MET A 173 7.86 16.94 -23.02
CA MET A 173 9.18 16.68 -22.46
C MET A 173 9.93 15.55 -23.18
N GLN A 174 9.41 15.01 -24.28
CA GLN A 174 9.99 13.83 -24.98
C GLN A 174 11.21 14.13 -25.88
N ASP A 175 11.71 15.36 -25.88
CA ASP A 175 13.00 15.67 -26.56
C ASP A 175 14.15 14.92 -25.84
N PRO A 176 15.01 14.16 -26.56
CA PRO A 176 16.12 13.42 -25.97
C PRO A 176 17.11 14.28 -25.17
N LYS A 177 17.21 15.57 -25.45
CA LYS A 177 18.06 16.50 -24.68
C LYS A 177 17.43 16.81 -23.34
N LEU A 178 16.10 17.02 -23.29
CA LEU A 178 15.38 17.25 -22.06
C LEU A 178 15.38 15.99 -21.18
N GLN A 179 15.22 14.81 -21.76
CA GLN A 179 15.25 13.54 -21.03
C GLN A 179 16.57 13.30 -20.29
N LYS A 180 17.70 13.77 -20.82
CA LYS A 180 19.01 13.68 -20.14
C LYS A 180 19.09 14.56 -18.89
N GLU A 181 18.33 15.64 -18.83
CA GLU A 181 18.25 16.55 -17.69
C GLU A 181 17.29 16.05 -16.59
N MET A 182 16.55 14.97 -16.86
CA MET A 182 15.57 14.38 -15.96
C MET A 182 15.82 12.87 -15.81
N PRO A 183 16.96 12.48 -15.20
CA PRO A 183 17.28 11.06 -15.03
C PRO A 183 16.26 10.37 -14.10
N ARG A 184 15.90 9.13 -14.45
CA ARG A 184 15.08 8.26 -13.56
C ARG A 184 15.99 7.52 -12.59
N ASP A 185 16.74 8.29 -11.81
CA ASP A 185 17.70 7.83 -10.81
C ASP A 185 17.02 7.47 -9.45
N THR A 186 17.84 7.23 -8.44
CA THR A 186 17.35 6.90 -7.10
C THR A 186 16.46 8.00 -6.50
N THR A 187 16.77 9.28 -6.77
CA THR A 187 15.96 10.41 -6.28
C THR A 187 14.57 10.42 -6.93
N TYR A 188 14.51 10.16 -8.25
CA TYR A 188 13.24 10.01 -8.95
C TYR A 188 12.41 8.86 -8.37
N MET A 189 13.05 7.69 -8.10
CA MET A 189 12.37 6.53 -7.49
C MET A 189 11.89 6.84 -6.08
N GLN A 190 12.67 7.60 -5.30
CA GLN A 190 12.30 8.06 -3.97
C GLN A 190 11.04 8.93 -4.00
N TYR A 191 10.97 9.92 -4.91
CA TYR A 191 9.78 10.78 -5.02
C TYR A 191 8.56 9.99 -5.47
N LYS A 192 8.74 9.05 -6.39
CA LYS A 192 7.68 8.15 -6.82
C LYS A 192 7.17 7.27 -5.69
N TYR A 193 8.08 6.74 -4.87
CA TYR A 193 7.73 6.00 -3.66
C TYR A 193 6.97 6.87 -2.65
N TYR A 194 7.41 8.11 -2.41
CA TYR A 194 6.69 9.02 -1.52
C TYR A 194 5.28 9.34 -2.04
N ALA A 195 5.10 9.52 -3.35
CA ALA A 195 3.76 9.66 -3.92
C ALA A 195 2.88 8.46 -3.56
N ALA A 196 3.39 7.22 -3.69
CA ALA A 196 2.65 6.03 -3.30
C ALA A 196 2.32 6.02 -1.80
N ILE A 197 3.26 6.37 -0.92
CA ILE A 197 3.03 6.42 0.54
C ILE A 197 1.96 7.47 0.90
N PHE A 198 1.97 8.64 0.28
CA PHE A 198 0.94 9.65 0.52
C PHE A 198 -0.42 9.21 0.01
N ALA A 199 -0.50 8.48 -1.12
CA ALA A 199 -1.74 7.86 -1.58
C ALA A 199 -2.27 6.82 -0.58
N VAL A 200 -1.39 5.97 -0.01
CA VAL A 200 -1.74 5.03 1.07
C VAL A 200 -2.30 5.78 2.30
N GLN A 201 -1.61 6.84 2.75
CA GLN A 201 -2.03 7.64 3.90
C GLN A 201 -3.35 8.39 3.66
N ALA A 202 -3.65 8.72 2.41
CA ALA A 202 -4.90 9.35 1.98
C ALA A 202 -6.02 8.34 1.70
N GLU A 203 -5.79 7.04 1.90
CA GLU A 203 -6.72 5.94 1.57
C GLU A 203 -7.13 5.92 0.07
N MET A 204 -6.25 6.43 -0.79
CA MET A 204 -6.40 6.44 -2.25
C MET A 204 -5.85 5.13 -2.83
N HIS A 205 -6.54 4.02 -2.51
CA HIS A 205 -6.05 2.66 -2.77
C HIS A 205 -5.69 2.40 -4.24
N ALA A 206 -6.52 2.86 -5.18
CA ALA A 206 -6.28 2.62 -6.61
C ALA A 206 -5.04 3.34 -7.12
N GLU A 207 -4.86 4.60 -6.70
CA GLU A 207 -3.70 5.43 -7.04
C GLU A 207 -2.42 4.90 -6.39
N ALA A 208 -2.50 4.45 -5.14
CA ALA A 208 -1.38 3.81 -4.45
C ALA A 208 -0.92 2.54 -5.19
N ILE A 209 -1.85 1.66 -5.54
CA ILE A 209 -1.58 0.43 -6.31
C ILE A 209 -0.95 0.76 -7.67
N GLU A 210 -1.48 1.75 -8.40
CA GLU A 210 -0.93 2.14 -9.70
C GLU A 210 0.57 2.45 -9.63
N ILE A 211 1.00 3.21 -8.62
CA ILE A 211 2.41 3.57 -8.46
C ILE A 211 3.23 2.40 -7.91
N LEU A 212 2.73 1.69 -6.89
CA LEU A 212 3.42 0.57 -6.27
C LEU A 212 3.67 -0.57 -7.29
N GLU A 213 2.71 -0.84 -8.19
CA GLU A 213 2.89 -1.81 -9.30
C GLU A 213 4.03 -1.41 -10.26
N GLN A 214 4.25 -0.11 -10.48
CA GLN A 214 5.37 0.36 -11.29
C GLN A 214 6.71 0.21 -10.56
N LEU A 215 6.71 0.24 -9.21
CA LEU A 215 7.91 0.14 -8.38
C LEU A 215 8.25 -1.29 -7.96
N LYS A 216 7.27 -2.22 -7.95
CA LYS A 216 7.40 -3.54 -7.33
C LYS A 216 8.59 -4.37 -7.78
N ASN A 217 9.00 -4.21 -9.04
CA ASN A 217 10.12 -4.95 -9.62
C ASN A 217 11.46 -4.21 -9.53
N GLY A 218 11.47 -2.98 -9.00
CA GLY A 218 12.68 -2.20 -8.76
C GLY A 218 13.46 -2.66 -7.52
N GLU A 219 14.59 -1.99 -7.28
CA GLU A 219 15.43 -2.24 -6.10
C GLU A 219 15.12 -1.27 -4.94
N TYR A 220 14.59 -0.07 -5.28
CA TYR A 220 14.32 0.96 -4.27
C TYR A 220 13.17 0.52 -3.36
N GLU A 221 13.45 0.42 -2.06
CA GLU A 221 12.50 0.02 -1.01
C GLU A 221 11.66 -1.23 -1.38
N ALA A 222 12.27 -2.16 -2.12
CA ALA A 222 11.59 -3.28 -2.76
C ALA A 222 10.73 -4.13 -1.80
N ILE A 223 11.21 -4.35 -0.57
CA ILE A 223 10.46 -5.07 0.46
C ILE A 223 9.23 -4.27 0.89
N ALA A 224 9.41 -2.99 1.25
CA ALA A 224 8.34 -2.11 1.68
C ALA A 224 7.27 -1.91 0.59
N VAL A 225 7.69 -1.73 -0.67
CA VAL A 225 6.78 -1.64 -1.83
C VAL A 225 5.86 -2.86 -1.93
N ASN A 226 6.41 -4.08 -1.79
CA ASN A 226 5.61 -5.30 -1.86
C ASN A 226 4.72 -5.49 -0.61
N GLN A 227 5.16 -5.02 0.57
CA GLN A 227 4.33 -5.02 1.78
C GLN A 227 3.14 -4.06 1.66
N PHE A 228 3.35 -2.85 1.11
CA PHE A 228 2.26 -1.91 0.84
C PHE A 228 1.30 -2.43 -0.23
N LEU A 229 1.80 -3.03 -1.31
CA LEU A 229 0.93 -3.67 -2.32
C LEU A 229 0.02 -4.73 -1.71
N TYR A 230 0.58 -5.59 -0.86
CA TYR A 230 -0.22 -6.57 -0.14
C TYR A 230 -1.31 -5.90 0.71
N GLN A 231 -0.97 -4.85 1.46
CA GLN A 231 -1.92 -4.14 2.33
C GLN A 231 -3.04 -3.48 1.52
N GLU A 232 -2.69 -2.84 0.41
CA GLU A 232 -3.65 -2.15 -0.47
C GLU A 232 -4.62 -3.14 -1.14
N TYR A 233 -4.12 -4.26 -1.66
CA TYR A 233 -4.98 -5.31 -2.21
C TYR A 233 -5.84 -5.97 -1.14
N LEU A 234 -5.32 -6.14 0.09
CA LEU A 234 -6.09 -6.65 1.23
C LEU A 234 -7.22 -5.68 1.62
N ALA A 235 -6.96 -4.38 1.66
CA ALA A 235 -7.98 -3.35 1.93
C ALA A 235 -9.12 -3.38 0.91
N LEU A 236 -8.80 -3.60 -0.37
CA LEU A 236 -9.78 -3.78 -1.45
C LEU A 236 -10.41 -5.17 -1.48
N LYS A 237 -9.98 -6.10 -0.62
CA LYS A 237 -10.39 -7.52 -0.62
C LYS A 237 -10.07 -8.24 -1.94
N ASP A 238 -9.06 -7.78 -2.64
CA ASP A 238 -8.58 -8.40 -3.87
C ASP A 238 -7.64 -9.57 -3.55
N THR A 239 -8.26 -10.70 -3.21
CA THR A 239 -7.57 -11.92 -2.81
C THR A 239 -6.60 -12.43 -3.87
N VAL A 240 -6.96 -12.27 -5.14
CA VAL A 240 -6.13 -12.77 -6.26
C VAL A 240 -4.79 -12.05 -6.31
N HIS A 241 -4.81 -10.72 -6.26
CA HIS A 241 -3.60 -9.92 -6.38
C HIS A 241 -2.77 -9.94 -5.10
N PHE A 242 -3.37 -9.91 -3.89
CA PHE A 242 -2.54 -9.97 -2.68
C PHE A 242 -1.84 -11.32 -2.52
N VAL A 243 -2.49 -12.44 -2.89
CA VAL A 243 -1.83 -13.77 -2.86
C VAL A 243 -0.71 -13.84 -3.89
N ALA A 244 -0.94 -13.34 -5.11
CA ALA A 244 0.09 -13.29 -6.14
C ALA A 244 1.30 -12.43 -5.71
N THR A 245 1.05 -11.29 -5.04
CA THR A 245 2.09 -10.42 -4.48
C THR A 245 2.91 -11.15 -3.43
N LEU A 246 2.27 -11.88 -2.50
CA LEU A 246 2.98 -12.67 -1.49
C LEU A 246 3.82 -13.79 -2.13
N GLN A 247 3.27 -14.53 -3.11
CA GLN A 247 4.00 -15.62 -3.80
C GLN A 247 5.24 -15.11 -4.53
N ASP A 248 5.12 -13.98 -5.25
CA ASP A 248 6.25 -13.34 -5.91
C ASP A 248 7.30 -12.86 -4.90
N ALA A 249 6.87 -12.18 -3.84
CA ALA A 249 7.73 -11.67 -2.80
C ALA A 249 8.49 -12.78 -2.03
N VAL A 250 7.84 -13.92 -1.73
CA VAL A 250 8.51 -15.10 -1.14
C VAL A 250 9.65 -15.60 -2.01
N SER A 251 9.49 -15.54 -3.33
CA SER A 251 10.52 -15.97 -4.28
C SER A 251 11.67 -14.96 -4.38
N ARG A 252 11.34 -13.67 -4.38
CA ARG A 252 12.32 -12.58 -4.57
C ARG A 252 13.08 -12.24 -3.29
N PHE A 253 12.43 -12.34 -2.14
CA PHE A 253 12.98 -11.97 -0.83
C PHE A 253 12.99 -13.18 0.12
N PRO A 254 13.74 -14.24 -0.21
CA PRO A 254 13.73 -15.48 0.57
C PRO A 254 14.23 -15.32 2.01
N GLN A 255 14.93 -14.22 2.30
CA GLN A 255 15.43 -13.90 3.65
C GLN A 255 14.46 -13.02 4.45
N GLU A 256 13.30 -12.64 3.86
CA GLU A 256 12.26 -11.86 4.54
C GLU A 256 11.09 -12.78 4.93
N PRO A 257 11.04 -13.22 6.19
CA PRO A 257 10.06 -14.22 6.64
C PRO A 257 8.62 -13.69 6.63
N TRP A 258 8.44 -12.38 6.68
CA TRP A 258 7.13 -11.73 6.76
C TRP A 258 6.18 -12.17 5.63
N PHE A 259 6.68 -12.23 4.39
CA PHE A 259 5.86 -12.63 3.24
C PHE A 259 5.40 -14.08 3.33
N LEU A 260 6.32 -14.98 3.71
CA LEU A 260 6.02 -16.40 3.85
C LEU A 260 5.04 -16.67 4.99
N GLN A 261 5.19 -16.00 6.12
CA GLN A 261 4.27 -16.10 7.25
C GLN A 261 2.85 -15.65 6.87
N ASN A 262 2.71 -14.51 6.16
CA ASN A 262 1.40 -14.02 5.71
C ASN A 262 0.76 -14.98 4.70
N LEU A 263 1.55 -15.56 3.80
CA LEU A 263 1.07 -16.54 2.83
C LEU A 263 0.59 -17.82 3.51
N ILE A 264 1.33 -18.35 4.49
CA ILE A 264 0.93 -19.51 5.30
C ILE A 264 -0.38 -19.20 6.04
N ASN A 265 -0.46 -18.07 6.73
CA ASN A 265 -1.65 -17.65 7.45
C ASN A 265 -2.87 -17.58 6.52
N PHE A 266 -2.72 -16.99 5.34
CA PHE A 266 -3.80 -16.93 4.36
C PHE A 266 -4.31 -18.35 3.99
N TYR A 267 -3.41 -19.29 3.70
CA TYR A 267 -3.82 -20.64 3.33
C TYR A 267 -4.48 -21.40 4.49
N ILE A 268 -4.03 -21.19 5.73
CA ILE A 268 -4.67 -21.74 6.93
C ILE A 268 -6.11 -21.21 7.04
N PHE A 269 -6.30 -19.87 7.03
CA PHE A 269 -7.61 -19.24 7.19
C PHE A 269 -8.56 -19.51 6.02
N SER A 270 -8.05 -19.79 4.82
CA SER A 270 -8.86 -20.18 3.66
C SER A 270 -9.18 -21.69 3.59
N GLY A 271 -8.79 -22.46 4.62
CA GLY A 271 -9.02 -23.92 4.67
C GLY A 271 -8.15 -24.72 3.69
N GLN A 272 -7.08 -24.13 3.16
CA GLN A 272 -6.14 -24.78 2.24
C GLN A 272 -4.93 -25.32 3.00
N GLU A 273 -5.20 -26.14 4.02
CA GLU A 273 -4.20 -26.62 4.98
C GLU A 273 -3.01 -27.33 4.31
N GLN A 274 -3.25 -28.16 3.27
CA GLN A 274 -2.18 -28.85 2.58
C GLN A 274 -1.22 -27.86 1.88
N THR A 275 -1.76 -26.77 1.32
CA THR A 275 -0.94 -25.72 0.70
C THR A 275 -0.12 -24.98 1.76
N ALA A 276 -0.72 -24.67 2.92
CA ALA A 276 -0.03 -24.09 4.05
C ALA A 276 1.14 -24.97 4.53
N ILE A 277 0.91 -26.29 4.67
CA ILE A 277 1.96 -27.25 5.06
C ILE A 277 3.13 -27.24 4.08
N ASN A 278 2.87 -27.20 2.77
CA ASN A 278 3.92 -27.17 1.76
C ASN A 278 4.79 -25.90 1.85
N TYR A 279 4.16 -24.73 2.04
CA TYR A 279 4.91 -23.46 2.27
C TYR A 279 5.67 -23.49 3.60
N LEU A 280 5.07 -24.08 4.63
CA LEU A 280 5.70 -24.21 5.94
C LEU A 280 6.91 -25.16 5.90
N ALA A 281 6.83 -26.24 5.14
CA ALA A 281 7.98 -27.13 4.90
C ALA A 281 9.15 -26.35 4.25
N THR A 282 8.85 -25.53 3.26
CA THR A 282 9.83 -24.62 2.63
C THR A 282 10.43 -23.61 3.63
N ALA A 283 9.59 -23.07 4.55
CA ALA A 283 10.04 -22.16 5.59
C ALA A 283 11.03 -22.86 6.54
N ILE A 284 10.70 -24.07 6.97
CA ILE A 284 11.55 -24.88 7.87
C ILE A 284 12.86 -25.28 7.19
N GLU A 285 12.85 -25.61 5.89
CA GLU A 285 14.08 -25.90 5.15
C GLU A 285 15.03 -24.69 5.10
N ARG A 286 14.49 -23.49 4.95
CA ARG A 286 15.28 -22.24 4.90
C ARG A 286 15.79 -21.83 6.29
N GLU A 287 14.91 -21.91 7.28
CA GLU A 287 15.13 -21.43 8.64
C GLU A 287 14.72 -22.48 9.68
N PRO A 288 15.49 -23.57 9.84
CA PRO A 288 15.12 -24.73 10.68
C PRO A 288 15.11 -24.43 12.18
N ASN A 289 15.57 -23.26 12.60
CA ASN A 289 15.67 -22.87 14.00
C ASN A 289 14.62 -21.84 14.43
N VAL A 290 13.58 -21.60 13.63
CA VAL A 290 12.46 -20.73 13.98
C VAL A 290 11.38 -21.55 14.69
N ALA A 291 11.31 -21.43 16.02
CA ALA A 291 10.38 -22.20 16.86
C ALA A 291 8.91 -22.05 16.44
N GLN A 292 8.53 -20.85 15.96
CA GLN A 292 7.18 -20.55 15.50
C GLN A 292 6.74 -21.43 14.32
N TYR A 293 7.63 -21.76 13.40
CA TYR A 293 7.30 -22.63 12.26
C TYR A 293 6.94 -24.04 12.71
N HIS A 294 7.69 -24.58 13.68
CA HIS A 294 7.42 -25.87 14.28
C HIS A 294 6.13 -25.88 15.09
N LEU A 295 5.83 -24.79 15.84
CA LEU A 295 4.53 -24.63 16.51
C LEU A 295 3.37 -24.68 15.53
N ILE A 296 3.43 -23.90 14.44
CA ILE A 296 2.37 -23.85 13.42
C ILE A 296 2.21 -25.23 12.77
N LYS A 297 3.31 -25.88 12.41
CA LYS A 297 3.28 -27.22 11.82
C LYS A 297 2.68 -28.24 12.78
N GLY A 298 3.04 -28.21 14.05
CA GLY A 298 2.45 -29.04 15.08
C GLY A 298 0.94 -28.85 15.22
N ASN A 299 0.47 -27.63 15.17
CA ASN A 299 -0.98 -27.31 15.22
C ASN A 299 -1.73 -27.85 13.97
N LEU A 300 -1.14 -27.74 12.78
CA LEU A 300 -1.73 -28.27 11.55
C LEU A 300 -1.79 -29.81 11.57
N ASP A 301 -0.70 -30.46 11.99
CA ASP A 301 -0.66 -31.92 12.13
C ASP A 301 -1.64 -32.42 13.21
N GLU A 302 -1.78 -31.69 14.34
CA GLU A 302 -2.79 -31.96 15.37
C GLU A 302 -4.22 -31.93 14.78
N ASN A 303 -4.55 -30.88 14.02
CA ASN A 303 -5.87 -30.72 13.38
C ASN A 303 -6.19 -31.86 12.39
N GLN A 304 -5.17 -32.34 11.69
CA GLN A 304 -5.31 -33.48 10.78
C GLN A 304 -5.35 -34.85 11.49
N GLY A 305 -5.10 -34.85 12.81
CA GLY A 305 -5.04 -36.09 13.61
C GLY A 305 -3.72 -36.82 13.51
N ASN A 306 -2.67 -36.23 12.94
CA ASN A 306 -1.31 -36.74 12.84
C ASN A 306 -0.57 -36.59 14.16
N TYR A 307 -1.07 -37.12 15.25
CA TYR A 307 -0.68 -36.83 16.61
C TYR A 307 0.80 -37.05 16.93
N ASP A 308 1.41 -38.11 16.40
CA ASP A 308 2.84 -38.41 16.65
C ASP A 308 3.74 -37.37 15.98
N VAL A 309 3.35 -36.90 14.77
CA VAL A 309 4.08 -35.84 14.06
C VAL A 309 3.92 -34.52 14.80
N ALA A 310 2.69 -34.20 15.23
CA ALA A 310 2.40 -32.98 16.00
C ALA A 310 3.24 -32.89 17.29
N LEU A 311 3.33 -34.01 18.06
CA LEU A 311 4.16 -34.07 19.26
C LEU A 311 5.64 -33.81 18.96
N ALA A 312 6.19 -34.38 17.87
CA ALA A 312 7.58 -34.19 17.47
C ALA A 312 7.85 -32.71 17.10
N GLU A 313 6.90 -32.06 16.42
CA GLU A 313 7.03 -30.65 16.05
C GLU A 313 6.93 -29.72 17.28
N PHE A 314 6.00 -29.99 18.23
CA PHE A 314 5.96 -29.23 19.49
C PHE A 314 7.23 -29.45 20.33
N ASP A 315 7.80 -30.66 20.36
CA ASP A 315 9.08 -30.90 21.02
C ASP A 315 10.22 -30.12 20.37
N LYS A 316 10.22 -30.05 19.03
CA LYS A 316 11.19 -29.23 18.31
C LYS A 316 11.02 -27.74 18.61
N ALA A 317 9.78 -27.22 18.61
CA ALA A 317 9.50 -25.84 19.00
C ALA A 317 10.02 -25.54 20.41
N LEU A 318 9.73 -26.38 21.40
CA LEU A 318 10.19 -26.23 22.78
C LEU A 318 11.71 -26.39 22.94
N SER A 319 12.38 -27.18 22.09
CA SER A 319 13.83 -27.27 22.09
C SER A 319 14.51 -25.97 21.61
N LEU A 320 13.83 -25.20 20.76
CA LEU A 320 14.28 -23.94 20.20
C LEU A 320 13.89 -22.75 21.09
N ASP A 321 12.68 -22.77 21.62
CA ASP A 321 12.17 -21.81 22.59
C ASP A 321 11.46 -22.52 23.76
N PRO A 322 12.17 -22.78 24.87
CA PRO A 322 11.61 -23.42 26.05
C PRO A 322 10.50 -22.62 26.76
N ALA A 323 10.34 -21.33 26.45
CA ALA A 323 9.32 -20.47 27.04
C ALA A 323 8.00 -20.44 26.23
N MET A 324 7.88 -21.25 25.19
CA MET A 324 6.72 -21.25 24.30
C MET A 324 5.53 -22.02 24.91
N ALA A 325 4.70 -21.31 25.68
CA ALA A 325 3.52 -21.87 26.38
C ALA A 325 2.57 -22.58 25.41
N ASP A 326 2.36 -22.03 24.19
CA ASP A 326 1.46 -22.61 23.19
C ASP A 326 1.93 -23.97 22.69
N ALA A 327 3.24 -24.19 22.54
CA ALA A 327 3.78 -25.48 22.17
C ALA A 327 3.61 -26.53 23.31
N MET A 328 3.75 -26.09 24.55
CA MET A 328 3.49 -26.92 25.72
C MET A 328 2.00 -27.29 25.81
N ALA A 329 1.09 -26.33 25.64
CA ALA A 329 -0.34 -26.58 25.57
C ALA A 329 -0.72 -27.45 24.37
N GLY A 330 -0.03 -27.31 23.22
CA GLY A 330 -0.20 -28.15 22.04
C GLY A 330 0.02 -29.63 22.34
N LYS A 331 1.06 -29.96 23.06
CA LYS A 331 1.26 -31.36 23.54
C LYS A 331 0.11 -31.83 24.42
N GLY A 332 -0.39 -30.98 25.32
CA GLY A 332 -1.56 -31.25 26.13
C GLY A 332 -2.81 -31.52 25.30
N ARG A 333 -3.06 -30.68 24.28
CA ARG A 333 -4.21 -30.82 23.37
C ARG A 333 -4.13 -32.13 22.56
N VAL A 334 -2.97 -32.55 22.10
CA VAL A 334 -2.81 -33.83 21.40
C VAL A 334 -3.32 -34.97 22.24
N TYR A 335 -2.88 -35.11 23.51
CA TYR A 335 -3.35 -36.17 24.40
C TYR A 335 -4.84 -35.99 24.74
N TYR A 336 -5.31 -34.77 24.94
CA TYR A 336 -6.73 -34.49 25.16
C TYR A 336 -7.60 -34.96 24.00
N ASN A 337 -7.22 -34.60 22.75
CA ASN A 337 -7.96 -34.98 21.54
C ASN A 337 -7.89 -36.49 21.28
N GLN A 338 -6.77 -37.15 21.58
CA GLN A 338 -6.69 -38.62 21.55
C GLN A 338 -7.70 -39.27 22.51
N ALA A 339 -7.80 -38.73 23.76
CA ALA A 339 -8.75 -39.23 24.73
C ALA A 339 -10.20 -38.98 24.33
N VAL A 340 -10.50 -37.85 23.69
CA VAL A 340 -11.85 -37.57 23.12
C VAL A 340 -12.20 -38.60 22.05
N LYS A 341 -11.29 -38.95 21.13
CA LYS A 341 -11.50 -39.96 20.12
C LYS A 341 -11.74 -41.36 20.74
N LEU A 342 -11.01 -41.70 21.81
CA LEU A 342 -11.25 -42.95 22.55
C LEU A 342 -12.62 -42.95 23.21
N ASN A 343 -13.10 -41.83 23.74
CA ASN A 343 -14.43 -41.70 24.31
C ASN A 343 -15.53 -41.91 23.24
N GLU A 344 -15.35 -41.32 22.08
CA GLU A 344 -16.28 -41.50 20.94
C GLU A 344 -16.34 -42.97 20.51
N ALA A 345 -15.18 -43.63 20.39
CA ALA A 345 -15.10 -45.06 20.06
C ALA A 345 -15.73 -45.92 21.15
N ALA A 346 -15.55 -45.61 22.42
CA ALA A 346 -16.15 -46.37 23.54
C ALA A 346 -17.67 -46.35 23.50
N ALA A 347 -18.30 -45.27 23.02
CA ALA A 347 -19.77 -45.16 22.95
C ALA A 347 -20.44 -46.25 22.09
N SER A 348 -19.72 -46.93 21.19
CA SER A 348 -20.21 -48.01 20.36
C SER A 348 -20.04 -49.40 20.99
N ILE A 349 -19.39 -49.52 22.16
CA ILE A 349 -19.09 -50.79 22.84
C ILE A 349 -20.31 -51.22 23.64
N SER A 350 -20.88 -52.39 23.30
CA SER A 350 -22.05 -52.94 23.96
C SER A 350 -21.71 -53.84 25.17
N ASP A 351 -20.51 -54.43 25.18
CA ASP A 351 -20.07 -55.25 26.32
C ASP A 351 -19.58 -54.39 27.48
N ASN A 352 -20.17 -54.61 28.64
CA ASN A 352 -19.89 -53.81 29.84
C ASN A 352 -18.44 -53.88 30.35
N LYS A 353 -17.77 -55.03 30.17
CA LYS A 353 -16.38 -55.20 30.59
C LYS A 353 -15.43 -54.50 29.66
N GLU A 354 -15.68 -54.62 28.35
CA GLU A 354 -14.90 -53.93 27.33
C GLU A 354 -15.13 -52.41 27.40
N TYR A 355 -16.35 -51.96 27.60
CA TYR A 355 -16.69 -50.57 27.80
C TYR A 355 -15.93 -49.96 28.99
N LYS A 356 -15.92 -50.64 30.14
CA LYS A 356 -15.19 -50.19 31.33
C LYS A 356 -13.67 -50.09 31.02
N LYS A 357 -13.09 -51.08 30.36
CA LYS A 357 -11.70 -51.04 29.95
C LYS A 357 -11.39 -49.86 29.03
N ALA A 358 -12.25 -49.58 28.04
CA ALA A 358 -12.09 -48.44 27.16
C ALA A 358 -12.18 -47.09 27.90
N LEU A 359 -13.06 -46.97 28.90
CA LEU A 359 -13.11 -45.75 29.77
C LEU A 359 -11.85 -45.62 30.63
N ASP A 360 -11.27 -46.70 31.14
CA ASP A 360 -10.03 -46.64 31.91
C ASP A 360 -8.86 -46.20 30.98
N GLU A 361 -8.74 -46.76 29.79
CA GLU A 361 -7.76 -46.35 28.79
C GLU A 361 -7.91 -44.86 28.40
N MET A 362 -9.11 -44.41 28.13
CA MET A 362 -9.45 -43.01 27.84
C MET A 362 -8.99 -42.09 29.00
N ASN A 363 -9.32 -42.45 30.25
CA ASN A 363 -8.95 -41.65 31.42
C ASN A 363 -7.44 -41.59 31.60
N GLU A 364 -6.70 -42.66 31.32
CA GLU A 364 -5.23 -42.63 31.35
C GLU A 364 -4.64 -41.66 30.31
N VAL A 365 -5.25 -41.59 29.10
CA VAL A 365 -4.80 -40.65 28.07
C VAL A 365 -5.13 -39.21 28.48
N PHE A 366 -6.32 -38.92 29.06
CA PHE A 366 -6.61 -37.62 29.62
C PHE A 366 -5.61 -37.24 30.75
N ARG A 367 -5.20 -38.19 31.59
CA ARG A 367 -4.17 -37.92 32.63
C ARG A 367 -2.85 -37.48 32.03
N LYS A 368 -2.46 -38.01 30.86
CA LYS A 368 -1.24 -37.57 30.18
C LYS A 368 -1.28 -36.12 29.71
N SER A 369 -2.48 -35.56 29.44
CA SER A 369 -2.61 -34.18 29.00
C SER A 369 -2.39 -33.16 30.16
N LEU A 370 -2.72 -33.56 31.39
CA LEU A 370 -2.75 -32.67 32.56
C LEU A 370 -1.44 -31.93 32.84
N PRO A 371 -0.27 -32.60 32.93
CA PRO A 371 0.99 -31.93 33.28
C PRO A 371 1.42 -30.90 32.22
N PHE A 372 1.02 -31.09 30.97
CA PHE A 372 1.32 -30.15 29.89
C PHE A 372 0.50 -28.86 30.04
N PHE A 373 -0.79 -28.96 30.36
CA PHE A 373 -1.60 -27.78 30.61
C PHE A 373 -1.24 -27.08 31.92
N GLU A 374 -0.87 -27.83 32.98
CA GLU A 374 -0.33 -27.22 34.21
C GLU A 374 0.92 -26.43 33.91
N LYS A 375 1.85 -26.98 33.09
CA LYS A 375 3.08 -26.30 32.72
C LYS A 375 2.83 -25.09 31.80
N ALA A 376 1.93 -25.20 30.84
CA ALA A 376 1.54 -24.09 29.98
C ALA A 376 0.94 -22.92 30.80
N HIS A 377 0.10 -23.24 31.79
CA HIS A 377 -0.47 -22.25 32.72
C HIS A 377 0.61 -21.60 33.60
N GLU A 378 1.61 -22.34 34.08
CA GLU A 378 2.76 -21.75 34.80
C GLU A 378 3.52 -20.73 33.92
N MET A 379 3.63 -21.01 32.62
CA MET A 379 4.34 -20.15 31.66
C MET A 379 3.51 -18.93 31.23
N ALA A 380 2.17 -19.07 31.16
CA ALA A 380 1.22 -18.02 30.79
C ALA A 380 0.00 -18.03 31.74
N PRO A 381 0.12 -17.48 32.97
CA PRO A 381 -0.90 -17.59 34.01
C PRO A 381 -2.23 -16.92 33.71
N GLU A 382 -2.24 -15.92 32.81
CA GLU A 382 -3.43 -15.13 32.44
C GLU A 382 -4.20 -15.73 31.25
N ASP A 383 -3.68 -16.82 30.62
CA ASP A 383 -4.36 -17.42 29.49
C ASP A 383 -5.61 -18.20 29.91
N ARG A 384 -6.78 -17.65 29.52
CA ARG A 384 -8.09 -18.22 29.86
C ARG A 384 -8.30 -19.62 29.26
N SER A 385 -7.70 -19.93 28.11
CA SER A 385 -7.91 -21.21 27.42
C SER A 385 -7.29 -22.37 28.19
N TYR A 386 -6.09 -22.15 28.76
CA TYR A 386 -5.43 -23.14 29.60
C TYR A 386 -6.19 -23.37 30.90
N LEU A 387 -6.65 -22.29 31.55
CA LEU A 387 -7.46 -22.38 32.76
C LEU A 387 -8.77 -23.12 32.52
N GLN A 388 -9.46 -22.89 31.40
CA GLN A 388 -10.71 -23.60 31.06
C GLN A 388 -10.45 -25.10 30.88
N THR A 389 -9.37 -25.46 30.21
CA THR A 389 -9.00 -26.88 30.00
C THR A 389 -8.61 -27.54 31.33
N LEU A 390 -7.81 -26.88 32.16
CA LEU A 390 -7.45 -27.37 33.49
C LEU A 390 -8.68 -27.55 34.39
N LYS A 391 -9.61 -26.60 34.39
CA LYS A 391 -10.87 -26.73 35.11
C LYS A 391 -11.62 -28.01 34.72
N ALA A 392 -11.73 -28.30 33.43
CA ALA A 392 -12.39 -29.52 32.93
C ALA A 392 -11.66 -30.80 33.35
N LEU A 393 -10.32 -30.80 33.30
CA LEU A 393 -9.51 -31.94 33.71
C LEU A 393 -9.56 -32.17 35.23
N TYR A 394 -9.45 -31.13 36.05
CA TYR A 394 -9.55 -31.24 37.49
C TYR A 394 -10.92 -31.73 37.94
N TYR A 395 -12.01 -31.23 37.33
CA TYR A 395 -13.36 -31.77 37.57
C TYR A 395 -13.44 -33.27 37.23
N ARG A 396 -12.93 -33.68 36.07
CA ARG A 396 -12.93 -35.10 35.64
C ARG A 396 -12.23 -36.01 36.61
N PHE A 397 -11.13 -35.56 37.21
CA PHE A 397 -10.31 -36.36 38.13
C PHE A 397 -10.65 -36.17 39.62
N GLY A 398 -11.69 -35.41 39.96
CA GLY A 398 -12.10 -35.16 41.37
C GLY A 398 -11.03 -34.39 42.14
N MET A 399 -10.31 -33.47 41.50
CA MET A 399 -9.27 -32.64 42.11
C MET A 399 -9.92 -31.32 42.61
N ASP A 400 -10.80 -31.41 43.59
CA ASP A 400 -11.72 -30.34 44.00
C ASP A 400 -11.01 -29.05 44.39
N ASP A 401 -9.90 -29.13 45.12
CA ASP A 401 -9.13 -27.97 45.55
C ASP A 401 -8.57 -27.18 44.34
N LYS A 402 -7.94 -27.86 43.38
CA LYS A 402 -7.42 -27.26 42.17
C LYS A 402 -8.51 -26.73 41.24
N TYR A 403 -9.66 -27.46 41.19
CA TYR A 403 -10.82 -27.02 40.44
C TYR A 403 -11.35 -25.66 40.97
N ASN A 404 -11.50 -25.55 42.29
CA ASN A 404 -11.97 -24.32 42.94
C ASN A 404 -11.02 -23.16 42.73
N GLU A 405 -9.70 -23.36 42.85
CA GLU A 405 -8.68 -22.36 42.59
C GLU A 405 -8.75 -21.81 41.16
N VAL A 406 -8.78 -22.71 40.16
CA VAL A 406 -8.87 -22.31 38.75
C VAL A 406 -10.20 -21.64 38.42
N ASN A 407 -11.30 -22.09 39.01
CA ASN A 407 -12.60 -21.49 38.83
C ASN A 407 -12.67 -20.06 39.41
N GLU A 408 -12.04 -19.81 40.55
CA GLU A 408 -11.91 -18.45 41.12
C GLU A 408 -11.07 -17.55 40.21
N LYS A 409 -9.91 -18.03 39.72
CA LYS A 409 -9.08 -17.28 38.76
C LYS A 409 -9.84 -16.91 37.49
N LEU A 410 -10.59 -17.85 36.92
CA LEU A 410 -11.41 -17.59 35.72
C LEU A 410 -12.53 -16.53 35.94
N ASN A 411 -13.06 -16.43 37.15
CA ASN A 411 -14.07 -15.44 37.48
C ASN A 411 -13.48 -14.04 37.70
N ASN A 412 -12.16 -13.95 37.99
CA ASN A 412 -11.47 -12.69 38.25
C ASN A 412 -10.74 -12.13 37.00
N LEU A 413 -10.62 -12.91 35.92
CA LEU A 413 -10.11 -12.51 34.58
C LEU A 413 -11.27 -12.05 33.67
#